data_767288767144ba200d4b22a4f302a577
#
_entry.id   767288767144ba200d4b22a4f302a577
#
_cell.length_a   1.000
_cell.length_b   1.000
_cell.length_c   1.000
_cell.angle_alpha   90.00
_cell.angle_beta   90.00
_cell.angle_gamma   90.00
#
_symmetry.space_group_name_H-M   'P 1'
#
loop_
_entity.id
_entity.type
_entity.pdbx_description
1 polymer ?
#
loop_
_entity_poly.entity_id
_entity_poly.type
_entity_poly.pdbx_seq_one_letter_code
_entity_poly.pdbx_strand_id
1 'polypeptide(L)'
;MLFNIEKNLKSLEDSVVAYEQEPIEKGKILFYGHSLFTRWGSPKYGYRRMDEDIRMKDGSLAVVNHGFGTSTSEELLYYYPRLVRPWEPRALVIATLANDGMYGYDMMQSMQNLVKILHWARTDFPGIKLFVVEDHPRPSLITSVPQKWNGALHKSNEYRQLLQAYAQLHPDTKIIELWNQPELFETPEDVGDYTKVRKDIFVEDKVHPNQAGYDILGPIFRKALDELL
;
A
#
# COMPACT_ATOMS: atom_id res chain seq x y z
N MET A 1 7.44 14.16 -15.12
CA MET A 1 6.54 14.20 -16.28
C MET A 1 5.12 14.01 -15.79
N LEU A 2 4.27 15.05 -15.90
CA LEU A 2 2.89 15.06 -15.33
C LEU A 2 1.84 14.36 -16.22
N PHE A 3 2.25 13.46 -17.09
CA PHE A 3 1.40 12.99 -18.20
C PHE A 3 0.23 12.11 -17.83
N ASN A 4 0.23 11.54 -16.65
CA ASN A 4 -0.77 10.54 -16.30
C ASN A 4 -1.75 11.01 -15.23
N ILE A 5 -1.43 12.06 -14.49
CA ILE A 5 -2.37 12.69 -13.54
C ILE A 5 -3.65 13.08 -14.25
N GLU A 6 -3.57 13.74 -15.42
CA GLU A 6 -4.74 14.22 -16.16
C GLU A 6 -5.71 13.12 -16.58
N LYS A 7 -5.22 11.92 -16.91
CA LYS A 7 -6.08 10.81 -17.35
C LYS A 7 -6.94 10.21 -16.23
N ASN A 8 -6.46 10.25 -15.01
CA ASN A 8 -7.11 9.62 -13.87
C ASN A 8 -7.74 10.63 -12.89
N LEU A 9 -7.44 11.91 -13.02
CA LEU A 9 -7.85 12.94 -12.07
C LEU A 9 -9.35 12.87 -11.72
N LYS A 10 -10.22 12.70 -12.70
CA LYS A 10 -11.67 12.69 -12.41
C LYS A 10 -12.09 11.51 -11.53
N SER A 11 -11.65 10.30 -11.85
CA SER A 11 -12.04 9.12 -11.05
C SER A 11 -11.35 9.09 -9.70
N LEU A 12 -10.14 9.60 -9.61
CA LEU A 12 -9.41 9.75 -8.36
C LEU A 12 -9.96 10.89 -7.53
N GLU A 13 -10.33 12.02 -8.16
CA GLU A 13 -10.93 13.15 -7.49
C GLU A 13 -12.25 12.79 -6.79
N ASP A 14 -13.11 11.98 -7.41
CA ASP A 14 -14.34 11.50 -6.77
C ASP A 14 -14.03 10.73 -5.46
N SER A 15 -12.98 9.91 -5.44
CA SER A 15 -12.55 9.20 -4.24
C SER A 15 -11.98 10.16 -3.18
N VAL A 16 -11.18 11.14 -3.60
CA VAL A 16 -10.58 12.14 -2.70
C VAL A 16 -11.68 12.99 -2.05
N VAL A 17 -12.64 13.48 -2.83
CA VAL A 17 -13.78 14.25 -2.31
C VAL A 17 -14.61 13.42 -1.34
N ALA A 18 -14.78 12.12 -1.60
CA ALA A 18 -15.49 11.23 -0.68
C ALA A 18 -14.79 11.16 0.69
N TYR A 19 -13.46 11.02 0.71
CA TYR A 19 -12.68 11.03 1.96
C TYR A 19 -12.72 12.39 2.67
N GLU A 20 -12.75 13.50 1.94
CA GLU A 20 -12.87 14.84 2.53
C GLU A 20 -14.21 15.08 3.24
N GLN A 21 -15.23 14.29 2.91
CA GLN A 21 -16.55 14.35 3.59
C GLN A 21 -16.59 13.48 4.86
N GLU A 22 -15.59 12.63 5.10
CA GLU A 22 -15.55 11.82 6.31
C GLU A 22 -15.23 12.67 7.54
N PRO A 23 -15.81 12.33 8.71
CA PRO A 23 -15.42 12.98 9.97
C PRO A 23 -13.94 12.78 10.26
N ILE A 24 -13.20 13.87 10.45
CA ILE A 24 -11.78 13.82 10.73
C ILE A 24 -11.53 13.24 12.13
N GLU A 25 -10.83 12.14 12.20
CA GLU A 25 -10.39 11.51 13.44
C GLU A 25 -8.86 11.59 13.56
N LYS A 26 -8.37 12.64 14.24
CA LYS A 26 -6.94 12.88 14.44
C LYS A 26 -6.27 11.78 15.29
N GLY A 27 -4.97 11.59 15.09
CA GLY A 27 -4.17 10.68 15.89
C GLY A 27 -4.38 9.19 15.61
N LYS A 28 -5.10 8.84 14.55
CA LYS A 28 -5.24 7.46 14.08
C LYS A 28 -4.01 7.01 13.29
N ILE A 29 -3.93 5.72 12.99
CA ILE A 29 -3.02 5.18 12.00
C ILE A 29 -3.66 5.35 10.64
N LEU A 30 -3.07 6.14 9.76
CA LEU A 30 -3.60 6.41 8.43
C LEU A 30 -2.97 5.48 7.40
N PHE A 31 -3.81 4.70 6.73
CA PHE A 31 -3.43 3.90 5.56
C PHE A 31 -3.64 4.72 4.30
N TYR A 32 -2.57 4.96 3.56
CA TYR A 32 -2.55 5.82 2.39
C TYR A 32 -1.92 5.09 1.21
N GLY A 33 -2.66 4.88 0.13
CA GLY A 33 -2.12 4.10 -0.98
C GLY A 33 -3.12 3.68 -2.04
N HIS A 34 -2.71 2.70 -2.83
CA HIS A 34 -3.43 2.23 -4.00
C HIS A 34 -4.50 1.15 -3.69
N SER A 35 -4.89 0.39 -4.71
CA SER A 35 -5.99 -0.58 -4.67
C SER A 35 -5.84 -1.69 -3.62
N LEU A 36 -4.65 -1.97 -3.12
CA LEU A 36 -4.46 -2.89 -1.99
C LEU A 36 -5.29 -2.43 -0.79
N PHE A 37 -5.29 -1.14 -0.51
CA PHE A 37 -6.05 -0.56 0.58
C PHE A 37 -7.50 -0.26 0.19
N THR A 38 -7.75 0.29 -1.00
CA THR A 38 -9.12 0.60 -1.47
C THR A 38 -10.04 -0.61 -1.41
N ARG A 39 -9.53 -1.80 -1.77
CA ARG A 39 -10.34 -3.02 -1.79
C ARG A 39 -10.54 -3.64 -0.42
N TRP A 40 -9.69 -3.32 0.55
CA TRP A 40 -9.78 -3.84 1.92
C TRP A 40 -10.96 -3.18 2.65
N GLY A 41 -12.11 -3.85 2.59
CA GLY A 41 -13.36 -3.37 3.15
C GLY A 41 -14.24 -2.55 2.22
N SER A 42 -13.94 -2.56 0.92
CA SER A 42 -14.83 -1.90 -0.05
C SER A 42 -16.20 -2.58 -0.09
N PRO A 43 -17.30 -1.84 0.13
CA PRO A 43 -18.65 -2.40 0.01
C PRO A 43 -18.94 -3.03 -1.36
N LYS A 44 -18.28 -2.55 -2.40
CA LYS A 44 -18.39 -3.10 -3.76
C LYS A 44 -18.01 -4.57 -3.84
N TYR A 45 -17.05 -5.01 -3.01
CA TYR A 45 -16.54 -6.38 -3.02
C TYR A 45 -17.08 -7.21 -1.86
N GLY A 46 -17.80 -6.59 -0.92
CA GLY A 46 -18.35 -7.26 0.26
C GLY A 46 -17.28 -7.78 1.24
N TYR A 47 -16.08 -7.22 1.19
CA TYR A 47 -15.01 -7.63 2.08
C TYR A 47 -15.14 -6.99 3.46
N ARG A 48 -14.64 -7.69 4.47
CA ARG A 48 -14.52 -7.17 5.84
C ARG A 48 -13.63 -5.92 5.84
N ARG A 49 -14.00 -4.93 6.63
CA ARG A 49 -13.32 -3.64 6.68
C ARG A 49 -11.94 -3.76 7.32
N MET A 50 -11.00 -2.95 6.85
CA MET A 50 -9.65 -2.89 7.40
C MET A 50 -9.66 -2.53 8.89
N ASP A 51 -10.54 -1.64 9.34
CA ASP A 51 -10.69 -1.23 10.74
C ASP A 51 -11.33 -2.31 11.63
N GLU A 52 -11.94 -3.33 11.03
CA GLU A 52 -12.37 -4.54 11.75
C GLU A 52 -11.22 -5.53 11.93
N ASP A 53 -10.32 -5.58 10.95
CA ASP A 53 -9.15 -6.46 10.97
C ASP A 53 -8.02 -5.90 11.83
N ILE A 54 -7.85 -4.57 11.89
CA ILE A 54 -6.77 -3.89 12.59
C ILE A 54 -7.37 -2.96 13.67
N ARG A 55 -7.41 -3.45 14.91
CA ARG A 55 -7.96 -2.75 16.07
C ARG A 55 -6.90 -2.55 17.15
N MET A 56 -7.15 -1.58 18.02
CA MET A 56 -6.42 -1.46 19.28
C MET A 56 -6.61 -2.71 20.14
N LYS A 57 -5.71 -2.95 21.09
CA LYS A 57 -5.81 -4.07 22.05
C LYS A 57 -7.10 -4.03 22.88
N ASP A 58 -7.66 -2.86 23.10
CA ASP A 58 -8.96 -2.66 23.77
C ASP A 58 -10.18 -2.83 22.85
N GLY A 59 -9.96 -3.15 21.57
CA GLY A 59 -10.99 -3.33 20.55
C GLY A 59 -11.47 -2.05 19.87
N SER A 60 -10.98 -0.87 20.27
CA SER A 60 -11.35 0.40 19.63
C SER A 60 -10.77 0.53 18.22
N LEU A 61 -11.33 1.47 17.43
CA LEU A 61 -10.87 1.73 16.05
C LEU A 61 -9.49 2.39 16.07
N ALA A 62 -8.52 1.71 15.42
CA ALA A 62 -7.13 2.14 15.36
C ALA A 62 -6.79 2.90 14.08
N VAL A 63 -7.47 2.58 12.98
CA VAL A 63 -7.04 2.93 11.62
C VAL A 63 -8.09 3.72 10.86
N VAL A 64 -7.60 4.51 9.90
CA VAL A 64 -8.37 5.17 8.83
C VAL A 64 -7.79 4.73 7.51
N ASN A 65 -8.63 4.40 6.53
CA ASN A 65 -8.21 3.89 5.23
C ASN A 65 -8.51 4.91 4.13
N HIS A 66 -7.47 5.56 3.62
CA HIS A 66 -7.49 6.44 2.46
C HIS A 66 -6.80 5.79 1.25
N GLY A 67 -7.16 4.55 0.97
CA GLY A 67 -6.75 3.90 -0.27
C GLY A 67 -7.60 4.37 -1.45
N PHE A 68 -6.97 4.78 -2.55
CA PHE A 68 -7.67 5.10 -3.80
C PHE A 68 -7.05 4.35 -4.98
N GLY A 69 -7.89 3.57 -5.65
CA GLY A 69 -7.46 2.60 -6.67
C GLY A 69 -6.76 3.26 -7.85
N THR A 70 -5.83 2.52 -8.46
CA THR A 70 -5.01 2.95 -9.60
C THR A 70 -4.02 4.09 -9.33
N SER A 71 -3.97 4.63 -8.12
CA SER A 71 -3.04 5.71 -7.78
C SER A 71 -1.57 5.32 -7.99
N THR A 72 -0.81 6.26 -8.52
CA THR A 72 0.64 6.22 -8.63
C THR A 72 1.28 6.99 -7.48
N SER A 73 2.60 6.88 -7.35
CA SER A 73 3.36 7.65 -6.36
C SER A 73 3.22 9.17 -6.54
N GLU A 74 3.07 9.63 -7.80
CA GLU A 74 2.86 11.05 -8.10
C GLU A 74 1.49 11.54 -7.64
N GLU A 75 0.44 10.74 -7.83
CA GLU A 75 -0.91 11.07 -7.38
C GLU A 75 -0.99 11.03 -5.84
N LEU A 76 -0.32 10.07 -5.21
CA LEU A 76 -0.19 10.07 -3.74
C LEU A 76 0.52 11.35 -3.25
N LEU A 77 1.58 11.79 -3.90
CA LEU A 77 2.24 13.04 -3.58
C LEU A 77 1.31 14.24 -3.78
N TYR A 78 0.58 14.28 -4.90
CA TYR A 78 -0.34 15.37 -5.23
C TYR A 78 -1.48 15.52 -4.22
N TYR A 79 -2.10 14.40 -3.81
CA TYR A 79 -3.24 14.40 -2.89
C TYR A 79 -2.85 14.37 -1.40
N TYR A 80 -1.58 14.23 -1.07
CA TYR A 80 -1.10 14.22 0.31
C TYR A 80 -1.62 15.40 1.16
N PRO A 81 -1.62 16.68 0.68
CA PRO A 81 -2.11 17.80 1.46
C PRO A 81 -3.60 17.71 1.83
N ARG A 82 -4.38 17.02 1.03
CA ARG A 82 -5.83 16.87 1.21
C ARG A 82 -6.20 15.65 2.04
N LEU A 83 -5.48 14.54 1.84
CA LEU A 83 -5.83 13.24 2.43
C LEU A 83 -5.02 12.87 3.67
N VAL A 84 -3.88 13.51 3.91
CA VAL A 84 -3.04 13.18 5.06
C VAL A 84 -2.97 14.33 6.07
N ARG A 85 -2.69 15.56 5.62
CA ARG A 85 -2.50 16.71 6.53
C ARG A 85 -3.66 16.98 7.47
N PRO A 86 -4.94 17.00 7.02
CA PRO A 86 -6.05 17.31 7.91
C PRO A 86 -6.25 16.27 9.02
N TRP A 87 -5.80 15.04 8.81
CA TRP A 87 -6.02 13.91 9.72
C TRP A 87 -5.00 13.84 10.86
N GLU A 88 -3.90 14.57 10.77
CA GLU A 88 -2.84 14.61 11.79
C GLU A 88 -2.53 13.20 12.36
N PRO A 89 -2.13 12.25 11.50
CA PRO A 89 -1.99 10.86 11.93
C PRO A 89 -0.81 10.68 12.87
N ARG A 90 -0.91 9.77 13.86
CA ARG A 90 0.24 9.35 14.67
C ARG A 90 1.16 8.38 13.95
N ALA A 91 0.65 7.72 12.93
CA ALA A 91 1.43 6.86 12.04
C ALA A 91 0.85 6.89 10.62
N LEU A 92 1.72 6.82 9.62
CA LEU A 92 1.37 6.71 8.21
C LEU A 92 1.85 5.36 7.67
N VAL A 93 0.92 4.56 7.16
CA VAL A 93 1.19 3.32 6.45
C VAL A 93 0.96 3.59 4.98
N ILE A 94 2.02 3.56 4.17
CA ILE A 94 1.95 3.90 2.76
C ILE A 94 2.19 2.69 1.87
N ALA A 95 1.29 2.44 0.90
CA ALA A 95 1.45 1.47 -0.17
C ALA A 95 1.47 2.19 -1.51
N THR A 96 2.59 2.12 -2.22
CA THR A 96 2.79 2.80 -3.50
C THR A 96 3.52 1.90 -4.50
N LEU A 97 3.76 2.40 -5.71
CA LEU A 97 4.63 1.85 -6.77
C LEU A 97 4.02 0.71 -7.59
N ALA A 98 3.02 -0.03 -7.10
CA ALA A 98 2.42 -1.11 -7.87
C ALA A 98 1.88 -0.67 -9.24
N ASN A 99 1.41 0.56 -9.35
CA ASN A 99 0.84 1.12 -10.57
C ASN A 99 1.83 1.94 -11.40
N ASP A 100 2.88 2.45 -10.79
CA ASP A 100 3.83 3.39 -11.42
C ASP A 100 4.41 2.84 -12.73
N GLY A 101 4.86 1.60 -12.70
CA GLY A 101 5.40 0.94 -13.89
C GLY A 101 4.42 0.78 -15.04
N MET A 102 3.11 0.69 -14.76
CA MET A 102 2.06 0.64 -15.79
C MET A 102 1.91 1.97 -16.52
N TYR A 103 2.17 3.06 -15.82
CA TYR A 103 2.06 4.42 -16.34
C TYR A 103 3.39 4.99 -16.82
N GLY A 104 4.43 4.16 -16.93
CA GLY A 104 5.69 4.53 -17.55
C GLY A 104 6.69 5.25 -16.64
N TYR A 105 6.43 5.28 -15.32
CA TYR A 105 7.42 5.79 -14.36
C TYR A 105 8.58 4.81 -14.24
N ASP A 106 9.79 5.33 -14.16
CA ASP A 106 10.92 4.53 -13.70
C ASP A 106 10.92 4.40 -12.16
N MET A 107 11.66 3.43 -11.68
CA MET A 107 11.64 3.11 -10.24
C MET A 107 12.28 4.20 -9.39
N MET A 108 13.30 4.88 -9.89
CA MET A 108 13.94 6.00 -9.17
C MET A 108 13.00 7.19 -9.04
N GLN A 109 12.24 7.51 -10.09
CA GLN A 109 11.24 8.57 -10.06
C GLN A 109 10.15 8.27 -9.03
N SER A 110 9.67 7.03 -9.00
CA SER A 110 8.68 6.56 -8.04
C SER A 110 9.20 6.61 -6.59
N MET A 111 10.44 6.18 -6.38
CA MET A 111 11.11 6.29 -5.07
C MET A 111 11.29 7.74 -4.63
N GLN A 112 11.65 8.65 -5.53
CA GLN A 112 11.75 10.07 -5.20
C GLN A 112 10.43 10.67 -4.72
N ASN A 113 9.31 10.27 -5.34
CA ASN A 113 7.98 10.69 -4.89
C ASN A 113 7.66 10.15 -3.49
N LEU A 114 7.92 8.87 -3.25
CA LEU A 114 7.77 8.26 -1.92
C LEU A 114 8.61 9.00 -0.87
N VAL A 115 9.89 9.24 -1.15
CA VAL A 115 10.80 9.95 -0.24
C VAL A 115 10.28 11.35 0.08
N LYS A 116 9.71 12.07 -0.90
CA LYS A 116 9.08 13.38 -0.66
C LYS A 116 7.88 13.28 0.27
N ILE A 117 7.01 12.27 0.09
CA ILE A 117 5.87 12.05 0.98
C ILE A 117 6.34 11.78 2.41
N LEU A 118 7.34 10.91 2.58
CA LEU A 118 7.90 10.59 3.89
C LEU A 118 8.55 11.81 4.54
N HIS A 119 9.23 12.64 3.75
CA HIS A 119 9.82 13.90 4.22
C HIS A 119 8.73 14.89 4.67
N TRP A 120 7.66 15.05 3.88
CA TRP A 120 6.54 15.90 4.27
C TRP A 120 5.88 15.41 5.55
N ALA A 121 5.66 14.10 5.69
CA ALA A 121 5.09 13.53 6.91
C ALA A 121 5.92 13.82 8.15
N ARG A 122 7.25 13.73 8.07
CA ARG A 122 8.15 14.09 9.17
C ARG A 122 8.10 15.58 9.51
N THR A 123 7.98 16.42 8.49
CA THR A 123 7.92 17.88 8.66
C THR A 123 6.59 18.33 9.24
N ASP A 124 5.49 17.78 8.71
CA ASP A 124 4.13 18.13 9.14
C ASP A 124 3.82 17.58 10.55
N PHE A 125 4.36 16.39 10.88
CA PHE A 125 4.05 15.68 12.12
C PHE A 125 5.33 15.17 12.81
N PRO A 126 6.05 16.02 13.54
CA PRO A 126 7.26 15.60 14.24
C PRO A 126 7.02 14.39 15.15
N GLY A 127 7.79 13.33 14.96
CA GLY A 127 7.67 12.09 15.72
C GLY A 127 6.68 11.07 15.15
N ILE A 128 6.06 11.33 13.98
CA ILE A 128 5.21 10.36 13.29
C ILE A 128 5.95 9.04 13.05
N LYS A 129 5.24 7.94 13.19
CA LYS A 129 5.75 6.61 12.82
C LYS A 129 5.45 6.33 11.35
N LEU A 130 6.47 5.95 10.60
CA LEU A 130 6.38 5.73 9.16
C LEU A 130 6.53 4.25 8.83
N PHE A 131 5.58 3.73 8.08
CA PHE A 131 5.58 2.36 7.58
C PHE A 131 5.40 2.39 6.07
N VAL A 132 6.26 1.70 5.35
CA VAL A 132 6.13 1.52 3.90
C VAL A 132 5.84 0.06 3.63
N VAL A 133 4.76 -0.20 2.91
CA VAL A 133 4.41 -1.56 2.52
C VAL A 133 5.27 -1.96 1.35
N GLU A 134 5.98 -3.05 1.51
CA GLU A 134 6.65 -3.73 0.42
C GLU A 134 5.59 -4.26 -0.55
N ASP A 135 5.88 -4.25 -1.86
CA ASP A 135 4.98 -4.87 -2.82
C ASP A 135 4.79 -6.37 -2.48
N HIS A 136 3.62 -6.93 -2.71
CA HIS A 136 3.33 -8.31 -2.35
C HIS A 136 3.54 -9.27 -3.53
N PRO A 137 3.97 -10.52 -3.27
CA PRO A 137 4.01 -11.55 -4.29
C PRO A 137 2.60 -11.80 -4.79
N ARG A 138 2.43 -11.90 -6.11
CA ARG A 138 1.14 -12.16 -6.74
C ARG A 138 1.31 -12.94 -8.05
N PRO A 139 0.35 -13.78 -8.42
CA PRO A 139 0.46 -14.63 -9.62
C PRO A 139 0.66 -13.83 -10.90
N SER A 140 0.13 -12.61 -10.99
CA SER A 140 0.26 -11.73 -12.16
C SER A 140 1.69 -11.29 -12.47
N LEU A 141 2.60 -11.34 -11.52
CA LEU A 141 4.02 -10.99 -11.75
C LEU A 141 4.71 -11.98 -12.70
N ILE A 142 4.22 -13.21 -12.75
CA ILE A 142 4.81 -14.31 -13.53
C ILE A 142 3.96 -14.62 -14.76
N THR A 143 2.64 -14.58 -14.62
CA THR A 143 1.68 -14.95 -15.68
C THR A 143 1.30 -13.78 -16.57
N SER A 144 1.92 -12.62 -16.37
CA SER A 144 1.55 -11.40 -17.07
C SER A 144 1.60 -11.55 -18.58
N VAL A 145 0.56 -11.05 -19.22
CA VAL A 145 0.50 -10.87 -20.66
C VAL A 145 1.74 -10.10 -21.10
N PRO A 146 2.56 -10.63 -22.01
CA PRO A 146 3.94 -10.21 -22.22
C PRO A 146 4.18 -8.73 -22.48
N GLN A 147 3.18 -7.99 -22.93
CA GLN A 147 3.36 -6.62 -23.39
C GLN A 147 3.07 -5.52 -22.37
N LYS A 148 2.20 -5.74 -21.38
CA LYS A 148 1.84 -4.71 -20.39
C LYS A 148 2.67 -4.77 -19.10
N TRP A 149 3.20 -5.94 -18.77
CA TRP A 149 3.85 -6.23 -17.49
C TRP A 149 5.27 -6.75 -17.66
N ASN A 150 5.86 -6.57 -18.83
CA ASN A 150 7.23 -7.04 -19.10
C ASN A 150 8.18 -6.41 -18.06
N GLY A 151 8.79 -7.25 -17.24
CA GLY A 151 9.67 -6.80 -16.17
C GLY A 151 8.98 -6.44 -14.84
N ALA A 152 7.70 -6.76 -14.64
CA ALA A 152 7.01 -6.47 -13.38
C ALA A 152 7.71 -7.07 -12.16
N LEU A 153 8.15 -8.32 -12.23
CA LEU A 153 8.93 -8.96 -11.17
C LEU A 153 10.28 -8.27 -10.96
N HIS A 154 10.98 -7.91 -12.04
CA HIS A 154 12.24 -7.18 -11.97
C HIS A 154 12.05 -5.81 -11.28
N LYS A 155 11.02 -5.06 -11.67
CA LYS A 155 10.70 -3.77 -11.06
C LYS A 155 10.32 -3.90 -9.58
N SER A 156 9.57 -4.93 -9.22
CA SER A 156 9.25 -5.20 -7.81
C SER A 156 10.51 -5.52 -7.00
N ASN A 157 11.45 -6.29 -7.55
CA ASN A 157 12.71 -6.57 -6.90
C ASN A 157 13.60 -5.33 -6.77
N GLU A 158 13.68 -4.50 -7.81
CA GLU A 158 14.39 -3.22 -7.77
C GLU A 158 13.81 -2.31 -6.69
N TYR A 159 12.50 -2.17 -6.64
CA TYR A 159 11.82 -1.40 -5.59
C TYR A 159 12.16 -1.88 -4.18
N ARG A 160 12.09 -3.19 -3.95
CA ARG A 160 12.42 -3.76 -2.64
C ARG A 160 13.84 -3.43 -2.22
N GLN A 161 14.81 -3.55 -3.13
CA GLN A 161 16.21 -3.20 -2.86
C GLN A 161 16.36 -1.72 -2.50
N LEU A 162 15.74 -0.83 -3.26
CA LEU A 162 15.77 0.62 -3.00
C LEU A 162 15.09 0.96 -1.67
N LEU A 163 13.96 0.34 -1.38
CA LEU A 163 13.24 0.56 -0.13
C LEU A 163 14.04 0.09 1.08
N GLN A 164 14.67 -1.09 1.00
CA GLN A 164 15.54 -1.61 2.06
C GLN A 164 16.75 -0.72 2.29
N ALA A 165 17.41 -0.26 1.21
CA ALA A 165 18.53 0.66 1.31
C ALA A 165 18.10 2.00 1.94
N TYR A 166 16.93 2.51 1.57
CA TYR A 166 16.38 3.72 2.19
C TYR A 166 16.12 3.53 3.69
N ALA A 167 15.48 2.44 4.10
CA ALA A 167 15.16 2.16 5.49
C ALA A 167 16.42 1.97 6.37
N GLN A 168 17.51 1.43 5.81
CA GLN A 168 18.81 1.35 6.51
C GLN A 168 19.36 2.74 6.86
N LEU A 169 19.14 3.73 6.00
CA LEU A 169 19.56 5.12 6.22
C LEU A 169 18.57 5.92 7.06
N HIS A 170 17.34 5.43 7.20
CA HIS A 170 16.24 6.11 7.89
C HIS A 170 15.54 5.13 8.87
N PRO A 171 16.13 4.85 10.03
CA PRO A 171 15.64 3.84 10.97
C PRO A 171 14.28 4.17 11.60
N ASP A 172 13.78 5.38 11.42
CA ASP A 172 12.43 5.83 11.77
C ASP A 172 11.36 5.36 10.76
N THR A 173 11.78 4.82 9.61
CA THR A 173 10.90 4.23 8.60
C THR A 173 10.98 2.71 8.67
N LYS A 174 9.86 2.07 8.97
CA LYS A 174 9.74 0.61 9.01
C LYS A 174 9.15 0.07 7.71
N ILE A 175 9.62 -1.10 7.29
CA ILE A 175 9.05 -1.82 6.14
C ILE A 175 8.05 -2.85 6.66
N ILE A 176 6.85 -2.88 6.09
CA ILE A 176 5.93 -4.01 6.21
C ILE A 176 6.27 -5.00 5.12
N GLU A 177 7.01 -6.03 5.49
CA GLU A 177 7.51 -7.04 4.57
C GLU A 177 6.41 -8.03 4.20
N LEU A 178 6.16 -8.22 2.91
CA LEU A 178 5.17 -9.15 2.39
C LEU A 178 5.81 -10.29 1.59
N TRP A 179 6.99 -10.08 1.02
CA TRP A 179 7.62 -11.03 0.10
C TRP A 179 8.09 -12.34 0.74
N ASN A 180 8.39 -12.32 2.01
CA ASN A 180 8.89 -13.48 2.74
C ASN A 180 7.84 -14.08 3.68
N GLN A 181 6.55 -13.80 3.46
CA GLN A 181 5.48 -14.34 4.28
C GLN A 181 5.06 -15.72 3.77
N PRO A 182 5.30 -16.80 4.54
CA PRO A 182 5.02 -18.17 4.10
C PRO A 182 3.55 -18.40 3.71
N GLU A 183 2.64 -17.67 4.36
CA GLU A 183 1.20 -17.79 4.15
C GLU A 183 0.74 -17.37 2.75
N LEU A 184 1.60 -16.64 2.02
CA LEU A 184 1.32 -16.20 0.65
C LEU A 184 1.77 -17.23 -0.41
N PHE A 185 2.41 -18.33 -0.01
CA PHE A 185 2.91 -19.39 -0.90
C PHE A 185 2.14 -20.69 -0.72
N GLU A 186 2.25 -21.62 -1.68
CA GLU A 186 1.57 -22.93 -1.63
C GLU A 186 2.01 -23.74 -0.41
N THR A 187 3.32 -23.71 -0.09
CA THR A 187 3.91 -24.27 1.14
C THR A 187 4.94 -23.29 1.72
N PRO A 188 5.31 -23.41 3.01
CA PRO A 188 6.36 -22.57 3.61
C PRO A 188 7.72 -22.69 2.95
N GLU A 189 8.03 -23.84 2.36
CA GLU A 189 9.29 -24.12 1.66
C GLU A 189 9.35 -23.41 0.30
N ASP A 190 8.21 -23.00 -0.24
CA ASP A 190 8.11 -22.30 -1.52
C ASP A 190 8.40 -20.80 -1.44
N VAL A 191 8.68 -20.26 -0.25
CA VAL A 191 9.02 -18.84 -0.08
C VAL A 191 10.18 -18.44 -0.98
N GLY A 192 9.92 -17.46 -1.84
CA GLY A 192 10.91 -17.01 -2.85
C GLY A 192 10.73 -17.66 -4.22
N ASP A 193 9.96 -18.73 -4.35
CA ASP A 193 9.51 -19.25 -5.64
C ASP A 193 8.16 -18.64 -6.03
N TYR A 194 8.22 -17.57 -6.82
CA TYR A 194 7.01 -16.80 -7.21
C TYR A 194 6.08 -17.56 -8.15
N THR A 195 6.50 -18.71 -8.70
CA THR A 195 5.61 -19.60 -9.45
C THR A 195 4.63 -20.32 -8.52
N LYS A 196 4.99 -20.38 -7.23
CA LYS A 196 4.29 -21.04 -6.14
C LYS A 196 3.47 -20.08 -5.26
N VAL A 197 3.27 -18.85 -5.69
CA VAL A 197 2.34 -17.94 -5.00
C VAL A 197 0.95 -18.51 -5.06
N ARG A 198 0.27 -18.56 -3.91
CA ARG A 198 -1.11 -19.04 -3.78
C ARG A 198 -2.03 -18.26 -4.70
N LYS A 199 -2.83 -18.97 -5.49
CA LYS A 199 -3.78 -18.38 -6.46
C LYS A 199 -5.18 -18.22 -5.87
N ASP A 200 -5.51 -19.03 -4.88
CA ASP A 200 -6.82 -19.08 -4.21
C ASP A 200 -7.12 -17.84 -3.34
N ILE A 201 -6.08 -17.10 -2.94
CA ILE A 201 -6.17 -15.88 -2.14
C ILE A 201 -6.29 -14.59 -2.98
N PHE A 202 -6.38 -14.71 -4.29
CA PHE A 202 -6.55 -13.60 -5.24
C PHE A 202 -7.87 -13.71 -6.00
N VAL A 203 -8.37 -12.57 -6.46
CA VAL A 203 -9.49 -12.55 -7.39
C VAL A 203 -9.04 -12.98 -8.79
N GLU A 204 -9.96 -13.10 -9.74
CA GLU A 204 -9.69 -13.56 -11.10
C GLU A 204 -8.58 -12.80 -11.83
N ASP A 205 -8.40 -11.50 -11.52
CA ASP A 205 -7.35 -10.67 -12.11
C ASP A 205 -5.92 -11.05 -11.66
N LYS A 206 -5.78 -11.91 -10.65
CA LYS A 206 -4.52 -12.41 -10.10
C LYS A 206 -3.56 -11.30 -9.61
N VAL A 207 -4.11 -10.14 -9.37
CA VAL A 207 -3.42 -8.95 -8.85
C VAL A 207 -3.88 -8.63 -7.44
N HIS A 208 -5.19 -8.63 -7.23
CA HIS A 208 -5.79 -8.14 -6.00
C HIS A 208 -6.21 -9.29 -5.09
N PRO A 209 -5.90 -9.18 -3.79
CA PRO A 209 -6.38 -10.15 -2.81
C PRO A 209 -7.91 -10.22 -2.79
N ASN A 210 -8.44 -11.42 -2.56
CA ASN A 210 -9.83 -11.63 -2.16
C ASN A 210 -9.95 -11.60 -0.62
N GLN A 211 -11.11 -11.93 -0.04
CA GLN A 211 -11.27 -11.94 1.41
C GLN A 211 -10.25 -12.85 2.11
N ALA A 212 -10.01 -14.06 1.57
CA ALA A 212 -9.00 -14.97 2.14
C ALA A 212 -7.59 -14.38 2.12
N GLY A 213 -7.27 -13.60 1.08
CA GLY A 213 -6.00 -12.86 1.02
C GLY A 213 -5.92 -11.78 2.11
N TYR A 214 -6.99 -11.03 2.35
CA TYR A 214 -7.02 -10.04 3.42
C TYR A 214 -7.01 -10.70 4.81
N ASP A 215 -7.58 -11.90 4.96
CA ASP A 215 -7.50 -12.67 6.22
C ASP A 215 -6.08 -13.07 6.57
N ILE A 216 -5.20 -13.20 5.57
CA ILE A 216 -3.76 -13.40 5.75
C ILE A 216 -3.04 -12.08 6.00
N LEU A 217 -3.34 -11.04 5.23
CA LEU A 217 -2.66 -9.75 5.35
C LEU A 217 -2.95 -9.07 6.70
N GLY A 218 -4.17 -9.16 7.21
CA GLY A 218 -4.55 -8.54 8.48
C GLY A 218 -3.62 -8.87 9.65
N PRO A 219 -3.36 -10.16 9.96
CA PRO A 219 -2.36 -10.55 10.96
C PRO A 219 -0.95 -10.02 10.72
N ILE A 220 -0.49 -9.98 9.46
CA ILE A 220 0.83 -9.46 9.11
C ILE A 220 0.92 -7.97 9.43
N PHE A 221 -0.08 -7.20 9.03
CA PHE A 221 -0.16 -5.77 9.34
C PHE A 221 -0.28 -5.52 10.83
N ARG A 222 -1.11 -6.28 11.56
CA ARG A 222 -1.20 -6.16 13.02
C ARG A 222 0.14 -6.39 13.70
N LYS A 223 0.87 -7.44 13.31
CA LYS A 223 2.20 -7.72 13.84
C LYS A 223 3.18 -6.58 13.58
N ALA A 224 3.16 -6.00 12.37
CA ALA A 224 4.03 -4.89 12.03
C ALA A 224 3.69 -3.60 12.82
N LEU A 225 2.44 -3.43 13.21
CA LEU A 225 1.92 -2.26 13.92
C LEU A 225 1.73 -2.49 15.42
N ASP A 226 2.16 -3.64 15.99
CA ASP A 226 1.83 -4.06 17.37
C ASP A 226 2.19 -3.01 18.44
N GLU A 227 3.29 -2.29 18.25
CA GLU A 227 3.69 -1.20 19.16
C GLU A 227 2.74 0.00 19.16
N LEU A 228 1.85 0.09 18.17
CA LEU A 228 0.85 1.15 18.01
C LEU A 228 -0.57 0.68 18.35
N LEU A 229 -0.78 -0.60 18.48
CA LEU A 229 -2.08 -1.21 18.78
C LEU A 229 -2.15 -1.64 20.24
#